data_50fa4bb4c510693e94daa3039e670543
#
_entry.id   50fa4bb4c510693e94daa3039e670543
#
_cell.length_a   1.000
_cell.length_b   1.000
_cell.length_c   1.000
_cell.angle_alpha   90.00
_cell.angle_beta   90.00
_cell.angle_gamma   90.00
#
_symmetry.space_group_name_H-M   'P 1'
#
loop_
_entity.id
_entity.type
_entity.pdbx_description
1 polymer ?
#
loop_
_entity_poly.entity_id
_entity_poly.type
_entity_poly.pdbx_seq_one_letter_code
_entity_poly.pdbx_strand_id
1 'polypeptide(L)'
;MSSSPLLLSFIVPIYNNEDFVIASLSSLYDQIDDDIEVVIIDDGSSDASAALVNQFLAARQHPHSKFVTQANRGVAHARNVGLQHVSGRYVAFLDGDDLLSSDYLAILRPLLLTGKDDLIDFNYQKFSGSPPAVPANSEVRYRIYDFEQHGLASLKPLFAHSMWHVWSRIYRRTLLAGETFENGRRYEDVIFTPFQYFKTRHIAHLDHSLYLYRDNDRGITRNIRAKDSEDMLFAMQKMLRFVDAHRGDEPLRQLAALMLANAFSELKAMSKAVYGYYHYPPETLAILRQTAALCSNSYVPHKKVRQMRFARVDTCLSKLRWWLKKR
;
A
#
# COMPACT_ATOMS: atom_id res chain seq x y z
N MET A 1 19.76 30.43 -12.51
CA MET A 1 18.77 29.73 -13.36
C MET A 1 17.81 29.04 -12.43
N SER A 2 16.55 29.39 -12.41
CA SER A 2 15.54 28.70 -11.61
C SER A 2 15.38 27.31 -12.22
N SER A 3 15.85 26.27 -11.51
CA SER A 3 15.58 24.88 -11.91
C SER A 3 14.06 24.67 -11.97
N SER A 4 13.55 24.14 -13.05
CA SER A 4 12.14 23.72 -13.12
C SER A 4 11.84 22.81 -11.93
N PRO A 5 10.67 22.93 -11.28
CA PRO A 5 10.33 22.06 -10.15
C PRO A 5 10.28 20.61 -10.63
N LEU A 6 10.85 19.69 -9.83
CA LEU A 6 10.82 18.25 -10.14
C LEU A 6 9.37 17.75 -10.20
N LEU A 7 9.08 16.94 -11.21
CA LEU A 7 7.73 16.43 -11.47
C LEU A 7 7.34 15.33 -10.48
N LEU A 8 8.20 14.34 -10.30
CA LEU A 8 7.94 13.15 -9.50
C LEU A 8 9.17 12.75 -8.70
N SER A 9 8.98 12.38 -7.45
CA SER A 9 10.00 11.75 -6.61
C SER A 9 9.63 10.31 -6.35
N PHE A 10 10.56 9.38 -6.54
CA PHE A 10 10.45 8.01 -6.09
C PHE A 10 11.13 7.83 -4.73
N ILE A 11 10.46 7.13 -3.82
CA ILE A 11 11.05 6.62 -2.57
C ILE A 11 11.24 5.12 -2.73
N VAL A 12 12.50 4.67 -2.59
CA VAL A 12 12.89 3.27 -2.78
C VAL A 12 13.51 2.75 -1.47
N PRO A 13 12.70 2.17 -0.56
CA PRO A 13 13.24 1.49 0.62
C PRO A 13 13.90 0.18 0.20
N ILE A 14 15.09 -0.10 0.73
CA ILE A 14 15.82 -1.36 0.52
C ILE A 14 16.27 -1.94 1.86
N TYR A 15 16.22 -3.26 1.97
CA TYR A 15 16.78 -4.02 3.08
C TYR A 15 17.05 -5.45 2.67
N ASN A 16 18.33 -5.83 2.58
CA ASN A 16 18.77 -7.17 2.17
C ASN A 16 18.15 -7.61 0.84
N ASN A 17 18.29 -6.76 -0.18
CA ASN A 17 17.74 -6.94 -1.52
C ASN A 17 18.84 -7.20 -2.57
N GLU A 18 20.00 -7.74 -2.20
CA GLU A 18 21.14 -7.91 -3.13
C GLU A 18 20.78 -8.67 -4.42
N ASP A 19 19.86 -9.64 -4.34
CA ASP A 19 19.40 -10.42 -5.50
C ASP A 19 18.50 -9.62 -6.46
N PHE A 20 17.91 -8.51 -6.03
CA PHE A 20 16.80 -7.84 -6.75
C PHE A 20 17.03 -6.35 -7.03
N VAL A 21 17.77 -5.67 -6.16
CA VAL A 21 17.85 -4.20 -6.15
C VAL A 21 18.31 -3.60 -7.47
N ILE A 22 19.26 -4.25 -8.17
CA ILE A 22 19.75 -3.76 -9.48
C ILE A 22 18.66 -3.84 -10.53
N ALA A 23 17.88 -4.93 -10.57
CA ALA A 23 16.77 -5.07 -11.51
C ALA A 23 15.67 -4.05 -11.20
N SER A 24 15.36 -3.85 -9.92
CA SER A 24 14.40 -2.86 -9.43
C SER A 24 14.79 -1.45 -9.88
N LEU A 25 16.00 -1.01 -9.55
CA LEU A 25 16.50 0.30 -9.95
C LEU A 25 16.60 0.46 -11.47
N SER A 26 17.04 -0.57 -12.20
CA SER A 26 17.11 -0.50 -13.67
C SER A 26 15.73 -0.27 -14.28
N SER A 27 14.68 -0.95 -13.79
CA SER A 27 13.31 -0.77 -14.28
C SER A 27 12.81 0.67 -14.15
N LEU A 28 13.32 1.41 -13.16
CA LEU A 28 13.04 2.83 -12.96
C LEU A 28 13.97 3.72 -13.79
N TYR A 29 15.30 3.52 -13.67
CA TYR A 29 16.31 4.41 -14.27
C TYR A 29 16.35 4.35 -15.80
N ASP A 30 15.86 3.30 -16.42
CA ASP A 30 15.76 3.20 -17.88
C ASP A 30 14.63 4.06 -18.48
N GLN A 31 13.80 4.68 -17.62
CA GLN A 31 12.62 5.47 -18.02
C GLN A 31 12.68 6.95 -17.57
N ILE A 32 13.58 7.33 -16.64
CA ILE A 32 13.56 8.65 -16.01
C ILE A 32 14.39 9.68 -16.78
N ASP A 33 13.90 10.94 -16.72
CA ASP A 33 14.58 12.15 -17.18
C ASP A 33 14.97 13.01 -15.97
N ASP A 34 15.62 14.15 -16.22
CA ASP A 34 16.13 15.07 -15.20
C ASP A 34 15.04 15.73 -14.32
N ASP A 35 13.76 15.61 -14.67
CA ASP A 35 12.65 16.10 -13.86
C ASP A 35 12.14 15.08 -12.82
N ILE A 36 12.78 13.93 -12.73
CA ILE A 36 12.46 12.87 -11.78
C ILE A 36 13.53 12.80 -10.68
N GLU A 37 13.11 12.69 -9.43
CA GLU A 37 13.99 12.50 -8.27
C GLU A 37 13.87 11.07 -7.77
N VAL A 38 15.00 10.46 -7.38
CA VAL A 38 15.02 9.12 -6.78
C VAL A 38 15.73 9.19 -5.42
N VAL A 39 15.00 8.84 -4.37
CA VAL A 39 15.49 8.80 -2.99
C VAL A 39 15.50 7.35 -2.54
N ILE A 40 16.68 6.75 -2.48
CA ILE A 40 16.89 5.36 -2.07
C ILE A 40 17.27 5.35 -0.60
N ILE A 41 16.56 4.57 0.21
CA ILE A 41 16.81 4.45 1.65
C ILE A 41 17.23 3.03 1.97
N ASP A 42 18.48 2.84 2.33
CA ASP A 42 18.97 1.57 2.87
C ASP A 42 18.66 1.49 4.37
N ASP A 43 17.78 0.58 4.73
CA ASP A 43 17.38 0.35 6.12
C ASP A 43 18.35 -0.59 6.86
N GLY A 44 19.65 -0.36 6.69
CA GLY A 44 20.70 -1.09 7.38
C GLY A 44 20.92 -2.51 6.87
N SER A 45 21.02 -2.67 5.55
CA SER A 45 21.31 -3.96 4.92
C SER A 45 22.65 -4.54 5.41
N SER A 46 22.66 -5.84 5.63
CA SER A 46 23.84 -6.60 6.03
C SER A 46 24.46 -7.42 4.88
N ASP A 47 23.81 -7.42 3.73
CA ASP A 47 24.24 -8.06 2.47
C ASP A 47 24.92 -7.04 1.53
N ALA A 48 25.12 -7.39 0.26
CA ALA A 48 25.75 -6.51 -0.71
C ALA A 48 24.85 -5.37 -1.24
N SER A 49 23.61 -5.22 -0.80
CA SER A 49 22.63 -4.24 -1.32
C SER A 49 23.19 -2.82 -1.39
N ALA A 50 23.74 -2.30 -0.29
CA ALA A 50 24.28 -0.94 -0.23
C ALA A 50 25.46 -0.72 -1.20
N ALA A 51 26.35 -1.70 -1.32
CA ALA A 51 27.49 -1.64 -2.24
C ALA A 51 27.01 -1.63 -3.70
N LEU A 52 26.05 -2.48 -4.03
CA LEU A 52 25.45 -2.57 -5.38
C LEU A 52 24.76 -1.26 -5.76
N VAL A 53 24.00 -0.64 -4.85
CA VAL A 53 23.36 0.67 -5.09
C VAL A 53 24.40 1.75 -5.36
N ASN A 54 25.47 1.83 -4.57
CA ASN A 54 26.54 2.81 -4.78
C ASN A 54 27.18 2.64 -6.17
N GLN A 55 27.50 1.39 -6.57
CA GLN A 55 28.05 1.12 -7.91
C GLN A 55 27.08 1.50 -9.02
N PHE A 56 25.79 1.18 -8.87
CA PHE A 56 24.76 1.51 -9.81
C PHE A 56 24.63 3.02 -10.00
N LEU A 57 24.54 3.78 -8.92
CA LEU A 57 24.42 5.24 -8.96
C LEU A 57 25.65 5.91 -9.56
N ALA A 58 26.86 5.43 -9.26
CA ALA A 58 28.11 5.91 -9.84
C ALA A 58 28.14 5.72 -11.38
N ALA A 59 27.57 4.63 -11.88
CA ALA A 59 27.47 4.36 -13.32
C ALA A 59 26.37 5.19 -14.03
N ARG A 60 25.25 5.43 -13.38
CA ARG A 60 24.08 6.14 -13.94
C ARG A 60 24.24 7.67 -13.92
N GLN A 61 24.93 8.23 -12.91
CA GLN A 61 25.20 9.67 -12.75
C GLN A 61 23.97 10.57 -12.89
N HIS A 62 22.79 10.10 -12.43
CA HIS A 62 21.55 10.87 -12.48
C HIS A 62 21.58 12.01 -11.45
N PRO A 63 21.32 13.29 -11.83
CA PRO A 63 21.60 14.47 -10.99
C PRO A 63 20.72 14.56 -9.73
N HIS A 64 19.52 13.96 -9.77
CA HIS A 64 18.56 13.99 -8.66
C HIS A 64 18.42 12.67 -7.93
N SER A 65 19.51 11.88 -7.87
CA SER A 65 19.57 10.66 -7.08
C SER A 65 20.15 10.94 -5.70
N LYS A 66 19.49 10.44 -4.66
CA LYS A 66 19.95 10.48 -3.27
C LYS A 66 19.99 9.08 -2.70
N PHE A 67 21.08 8.73 -2.03
CA PHE A 67 21.20 7.47 -1.29
C PHE A 67 21.46 7.77 0.19
N VAL A 68 20.56 7.29 1.04
CA VAL A 68 20.60 7.50 2.50
C VAL A 68 20.65 6.14 3.17
N THR A 69 21.56 5.97 4.12
CA THR A 69 21.67 4.76 4.94
C THR A 69 21.23 5.04 6.37
N GLN A 70 20.55 4.10 7.00
CA GLN A 70 20.14 4.20 8.40
C GLN A 70 20.29 2.85 9.10
N ALA A 71 20.25 2.84 10.44
CA ALA A 71 20.11 1.60 11.19
C ALA A 71 18.71 1.00 10.93
N ASN A 72 18.59 -0.33 10.85
CA ASN A 72 17.34 -1.00 10.57
C ASN A 72 16.23 -0.63 11.57
N ARG A 73 15.15 -0.06 11.04
CA ARG A 73 13.95 0.36 11.77
C ARG A 73 12.64 -0.02 11.07
N GLY A 74 12.75 -0.76 9.96
CA GLY A 74 11.62 -1.25 9.17
C GLY A 74 11.18 -0.30 8.06
N VAL A 75 10.45 -0.85 7.09
CA VAL A 75 10.04 -0.18 5.84
C VAL A 75 9.24 1.10 6.09
N ALA A 76 8.37 1.13 7.11
CA ALA A 76 7.63 2.34 7.49
C ALA A 76 8.56 3.50 7.84
N HIS A 77 9.61 3.23 8.62
CA HIS A 77 10.59 4.26 8.99
C HIS A 77 11.41 4.68 7.76
N ALA A 78 11.85 3.75 6.92
CA ALA A 78 12.57 4.07 5.70
C ALA A 78 11.74 4.97 4.76
N ARG A 79 10.44 4.67 4.58
CA ARG A 79 9.53 5.54 3.82
C ARG A 79 9.36 6.92 4.46
N ASN A 80 9.28 7.01 5.80
CA ASN A 80 9.22 8.29 6.52
C ASN A 80 10.48 9.13 6.29
N VAL A 81 11.66 8.53 6.33
CA VAL A 81 12.91 9.22 5.97
C VAL A 81 12.87 9.67 4.52
N GLY A 82 12.43 8.81 3.60
CA GLY A 82 12.25 9.17 2.19
C GLY A 82 11.35 10.39 2.02
N LEU A 83 10.20 10.46 2.72
CA LEU A 83 9.29 11.61 2.68
C LEU A 83 9.92 12.94 3.11
N GLN A 84 10.95 12.91 3.96
CA GLN A 84 11.69 14.12 4.37
C GLN A 84 12.66 14.63 3.29
N HIS A 85 13.02 13.78 2.33
CA HIS A 85 14.02 14.08 1.31
C HIS A 85 13.44 14.38 -0.08
N VAL A 86 12.15 14.12 -0.31
CA VAL A 86 11.50 14.33 -1.60
C VAL A 86 11.11 15.80 -1.83
N SER A 87 11.28 16.27 -3.06
CA SER A 87 10.98 17.63 -3.47
C SER A 87 10.03 17.72 -4.67
N GLY A 88 9.82 16.63 -5.40
CA GLY A 88 8.95 16.57 -6.56
C GLY A 88 7.50 16.96 -6.25
N ARG A 89 6.78 17.38 -7.29
CA ARG A 89 5.36 17.72 -7.19
C ARG A 89 4.51 16.52 -6.75
N TYR A 90 4.92 15.33 -7.18
CA TYR A 90 4.30 14.04 -6.85
C TYR A 90 5.31 13.11 -6.18
N VAL A 91 4.80 12.11 -5.48
CA VAL A 91 5.59 11.06 -4.81
C VAL A 91 5.06 9.69 -5.18
N ALA A 92 5.96 8.79 -5.56
CA ALA A 92 5.71 7.37 -5.80
C ALA A 92 6.62 6.52 -4.92
N PHE A 93 6.26 5.24 -4.75
CA PHE A 93 7.04 4.27 -3.99
C PHE A 93 7.38 3.08 -4.88
N LEU A 94 8.60 2.57 -4.76
CA LEU A 94 9.05 1.35 -5.41
C LEU A 94 9.79 0.49 -4.37
N ASP A 95 9.28 -0.70 -4.07
CA ASP A 95 9.96 -1.61 -3.15
C ASP A 95 11.17 -2.26 -3.85
N GLY A 96 12.27 -2.45 -3.11
CA GLY A 96 13.58 -2.81 -3.67
C GLY A 96 13.69 -4.21 -4.30
N ASP A 97 12.64 -5.02 -4.23
CA ASP A 97 12.53 -6.35 -4.86
C ASP A 97 11.52 -6.41 -6.02
N ASP A 98 10.78 -5.31 -6.28
CA ASP A 98 9.77 -5.21 -7.31
C ASP A 98 10.28 -4.48 -8.56
N LEU A 99 9.44 -4.39 -9.60
CA LEU A 99 9.77 -3.71 -10.86
C LEU A 99 8.63 -2.78 -11.29
N LEU A 100 8.98 -1.73 -12.03
CA LEU A 100 8.02 -0.96 -12.81
C LEU A 100 7.88 -1.58 -14.21
N SER A 101 6.69 -1.47 -14.81
CA SER A 101 6.53 -1.80 -16.24
C SER A 101 7.35 -0.83 -17.11
N SER A 102 7.79 -1.28 -18.26
CA SER A 102 8.64 -0.48 -19.16
C SER A 102 7.94 0.78 -19.73
N ASP A 103 6.62 0.85 -19.61
CA ASP A 103 5.77 1.96 -20.06
C ASP A 103 5.24 2.82 -18.89
N TYR A 104 5.72 2.59 -17.66
CA TYR A 104 5.22 3.25 -16.44
C TYR A 104 5.21 4.77 -16.58
N LEU A 105 6.34 5.39 -16.89
CA LEU A 105 6.41 6.84 -17.03
C LEU A 105 5.77 7.34 -18.31
N ALA A 106 5.85 6.60 -19.41
CA ALA A 106 5.20 6.99 -20.66
C ALA A 106 3.69 7.15 -20.49
N ILE A 107 3.05 6.27 -19.72
CA ILE A 107 1.62 6.31 -19.43
C ILE A 107 1.26 7.39 -18.40
N LEU A 108 2.05 7.54 -17.34
CA LEU A 108 1.71 8.40 -16.20
C LEU A 108 2.09 9.86 -16.41
N ARG A 109 3.15 10.16 -17.15
CA ARG A 109 3.66 11.52 -17.36
C ARG A 109 2.60 12.50 -17.91
N PRO A 110 1.76 12.14 -18.89
CA PRO A 110 0.68 13.02 -19.34
C PRO A 110 -0.28 13.44 -18.22
N LEU A 111 -0.66 12.51 -17.34
CA LEU A 111 -1.52 12.79 -16.17
C LEU A 111 -0.81 13.70 -15.17
N LEU A 112 0.44 13.39 -14.82
CA LEU A 112 1.24 14.17 -13.88
C LEU A 112 1.42 15.62 -14.35
N LEU A 113 1.62 15.83 -15.65
CA LEU A 113 1.80 17.16 -16.23
C LEU A 113 0.53 18.01 -16.15
N THR A 114 -0.67 17.40 -16.23
CA THR A 114 -1.93 18.17 -16.05
C THR A 114 -2.01 18.80 -14.67
N GLY A 115 -1.45 18.13 -13.67
CA GLY A 115 -1.47 18.57 -12.28
C GLY A 115 -2.85 18.66 -11.68
N LYS A 116 -3.83 17.96 -12.20
CA LYS A 116 -5.21 17.94 -11.69
C LYS A 116 -5.40 16.95 -10.55
N ASP A 117 -4.84 15.75 -10.73
CA ASP A 117 -5.09 14.64 -9.80
C ASP A 117 -4.29 14.79 -8.50
N ASP A 118 -4.94 14.53 -7.39
CA ASP A 118 -4.31 14.47 -6.06
C ASP A 118 -3.70 13.09 -5.81
N LEU A 119 -4.31 12.06 -6.40
CA LEU A 119 -3.88 10.69 -6.33
C LEU A 119 -4.13 10.02 -7.69
N ILE A 120 -3.16 9.24 -8.14
CA ILE A 120 -3.28 8.38 -9.31
C ILE A 120 -3.05 6.96 -8.84
N ASP A 121 -4.00 6.06 -9.02
CA ASP A 121 -3.83 4.66 -8.71
C ASP A 121 -3.93 3.78 -9.96
N PHE A 122 -3.29 2.61 -9.90
CA PHE A 122 -3.19 1.70 -11.02
C PHE A 122 -3.09 0.26 -10.54
N ASN A 123 -3.31 -0.68 -11.47
CA ASN A 123 -3.22 -2.10 -11.20
C ASN A 123 -1.76 -2.57 -11.15
N TYR A 124 -1.58 -3.79 -10.67
CA TYR A 124 -0.31 -4.49 -10.64
C TYR A 124 -0.45 -5.92 -11.15
N GLN A 125 0.67 -6.50 -11.55
CA GLN A 125 0.76 -7.91 -11.94
C GLN A 125 1.76 -8.63 -11.04
N LYS A 126 1.37 -9.79 -10.50
CA LYS A 126 2.30 -10.68 -9.79
C LYS A 126 3.12 -11.47 -10.79
N PHE A 127 4.39 -11.69 -10.47
CA PHE A 127 5.26 -12.54 -11.27
C PHE A 127 6.25 -13.33 -10.41
N SER A 128 6.69 -14.47 -10.94
CA SER A 128 7.78 -15.28 -10.39
C SER A 128 8.77 -15.57 -11.53
N GLY A 129 10.05 -15.59 -11.24
CA GLY A 129 11.10 -15.76 -12.25
C GLY A 129 11.25 -14.53 -13.15
N SER A 130 11.13 -14.69 -14.47
CA SER A 130 11.26 -13.59 -15.42
C SER A 130 10.03 -12.65 -15.37
N PRO A 131 10.23 -11.33 -15.45
CA PRO A 131 9.12 -10.40 -15.49
C PRO A 131 8.27 -10.61 -16.76
N PRO A 132 6.94 -10.41 -16.68
CA PRO A 132 6.09 -10.51 -17.85
C PRO A 132 6.43 -9.43 -18.87
N ALA A 133 6.31 -9.77 -20.16
CA ALA A 133 6.42 -8.78 -21.22
C ALA A 133 5.19 -7.84 -21.16
N VAL A 134 5.43 -6.54 -21.25
CA VAL A 134 4.34 -5.55 -21.41
C VAL A 134 3.79 -5.70 -22.83
N PRO A 135 2.49 -5.92 -23.03
CA PRO A 135 1.92 -5.99 -24.36
C PRO A 135 2.10 -4.66 -25.10
N ALA A 136 2.74 -4.69 -26.24
CA ALA A 136 2.84 -3.51 -27.10
C ALA A 136 1.43 -3.03 -27.46
N ASN A 137 1.14 -1.74 -27.27
CA ASN A 137 -0.13 -1.08 -27.65
C ASN A 137 -1.38 -1.52 -26.86
N SER A 138 -1.26 -1.86 -25.60
CA SER A 138 -2.47 -2.02 -24.78
C SER A 138 -3.15 -0.65 -24.60
N GLU A 139 -4.43 -0.57 -24.93
CA GLU A 139 -5.24 0.64 -24.71
C GLU A 139 -5.31 0.94 -23.21
N VAL A 140 -4.80 2.10 -22.81
CA VAL A 140 -4.88 2.53 -21.41
C VAL A 140 -6.28 3.05 -21.12
N ARG A 141 -6.99 2.35 -20.27
CA ARG A 141 -8.30 2.79 -19.77
C ARG A 141 -8.12 3.45 -18.43
N TYR A 142 -8.76 4.58 -18.24
CA TYR A 142 -8.74 5.28 -16.96
C TYR A 142 -10.13 5.79 -16.58
N ARG A 143 -10.37 5.92 -15.28
CA ARG A 143 -11.58 6.46 -14.70
C ARG A 143 -11.21 7.61 -13.77
N ILE A 144 -11.90 8.73 -13.92
CA ILE A 144 -11.71 9.90 -13.05
C ILE A 144 -12.79 9.87 -11.97
N TYR A 145 -12.37 10.01 -10.73
CA TYR A 145 -13.23 10.23 -9.56
C TYR A 145 -13.08 11.69 -9.17
N ASP A 146 -14.08 12.48 -9.50
CA ASP A 146 -14.22 13.88 -9.13
C ASP A 146 -15.29 13.98 -8.04
N PHE A 147 -14.88 14.34 -6.81
CA PHE A 147 -15.80 14.32 -5.69
C PHE A 147 -16.73 15.53 -5.68
N GLU A 148 -16.39 16.63 -6.35
CA GLU A 148 -17.30 17.76 -6.51
C GLU A 148 -18.47 17.37 -7.40
N GLN A 149 -18.24 16.52 -8.41
CA GLN A 149 -19.27 16.05 -9.33
C GLN A 149 -20.00 14.81 -8.86
N HIS A 150 -19.27 13.82 -8.30
CA HIS A 150 -19.80 12.47 -8.07
C HIS A 150 -19.93 12.10 -6.58
N GLY A 151 -19.41 12.94 -5.68
CA GLY A 151 -19.38 12.68 -4.25
C GLY A 151 -18.46 11.51 -3.84
N LEU A 152 -18.20 11.42 -2.55
CA LEU A 152 -17.29 10.43 -1.97
C LEU A 152 -17.75 8.97 -2.21
N ALA A 153 -19.06 8.74 -2.31
CA ALA A 153 -19.63 7.40 -2.57
C ALA A 153 -19.16 6.76 -3.89
N SER A 154 -18.67 7.57 -4.83
CA SER A 154 -18.07 7.08 -6.10
C SER A 154 -16.87 6.18 -5.88
N LEU A 155 -16.14 6.30 -4.75
CA LEU A 155 -15.00 5.45 -4.40
C LEU A 155 -15.38 4.02 -3.99
N LYS A 156 -16.66 3.68 -3.92
CA LYS A 156 -17.10 2.33 -3.52
C LYS A 156 -16.34 1.20 -4.23
N PRO A 157 -16.09 1.23 -5.55
CA PRO A 157 -15.32 0.17 -6.22
C PRO A 157 -13.90 0.01 -5.66
N LEU A 158 -13.18 1.11 -5.42
CA LEU A 158 -11.82 1.09 -4.89
C LEU A 158 -11.78 0.52 -3.47
N PHE A 159 -12.72 0.93 -2.61
CA PHE A 159 -12.83 0.42 -1.25
C PHE A 159 -13.31 -1.03 -1.19
N ALA A 160 -14.14 -1.47 -2.13
CA ALA A 160 -14.56 -2.86 -2.23
C ALA A 160 -13.39 -3.79 -2.59
N HIS A 161 -12.50 -3.36 -3.49
CA HIS A 161 -11.29 -4.09 -3.83
C HIS A 161 -10.24 -4.07 -2.71
N SER A 162 -10.18 -3.00 -1.92
CA SER A 162 -9.28 -2.84 -0.76
C SER A 162 -7.81 -3.15 -1.08
N MET A 163 -7.34 -2.76 -2.24
CA MET A 163 -5.92 -2.79 -2.58
C MET A 163 -5.27 -1.53 -1.98
N TRP A 164 -4.54 -1.67 -0.88
CA TRP A 164 -3.98 -0.54 -0.13
C TRP A 164 -2.48 -0.36 -0.33
N HIS A 165 -1.86 -1.09 -1.23
CA HIS A 165 -0.43 -1.02 -1.49
C HIS A 165 0.02 0.39 -1.87
N VAL A 166 0.94 0.98 -1.12
CA VAL A 166 1.41 2.35 -1.36
C VAL A 166 2.07 2.51 -2.73
N TRP A 167 2.74 1.45 -3.20
CA TRP A 167 3.50 1.44 -4.45
C TRP A 167 2.62 1.36 -5.73
N SER A 168 1.35 0.99 -5.63
CA SER A 168 0.42 1.06 -6.78
C SER A 168 -0.25 2.43 -6.92
N ARG A 169 0.40 3.49 -6.40
CA ARG A 169 -0.14 4.84 -6.36
C ARG A 169 0.92 5.90 -6.53
N ILE A 170 0.51 7.02 -7.10
CA ILE A 170 1.27 8.28 -7.09
C ILE A 170 0.43 9.30 -6.32
N TYR A 171 1.06 9.98 -5.40
CA TYR A 171 0.44 10.95 -4.50
C TYR A 171 0.92 12.36 -4.83
N ARG A 172 0.04 13.33 -4.88
CA ARG A 172 0.45 14.73 -4.83
C ARG A 172 1.22 14.98 -3.52
N ARG A 173 2.42 15.53 -3.57
CA ARG A 173 3.26 15.70 -2.38
C ARG A 173 2.57 16.48 -1.26
N THR A 174 1.74 17.48 -1.58
CA THR A 174 0.98 18.23 -0.57
C THR A 174 -0.03 17.37 0.17
N LEU A 175 -0.55 16.28 -0.42
CA LEU A 175 -1.43 15.33 0.24
C LEU A 175 -0.71 14.59 1.39
N LEU A 176 0.60 14.40 1.24
CA LEU A 176 1.46 13.70 2.20
C LEU A 176 2.09 14.64 3.25
N ALA A 177 1.82 15.94 3.18
CA ALA A 177 2.39 16.89 4.12
C ALA A 177 1.90 16.63 5.56
N GLY A 178 2.84 16.39 6.48
CA GLY A 178 2.53 16.04 7.87
C GLY A 178 2.09 14.58 8.09
N GLU A 179 2.00 13.79 7.04
CA GLU A 179 1.68 12.36 7.14
C GLU A 179 2.93 11.53 7.46
N THR A 180 2.71 10.45 8.20
CA THR A 180 3.76 9.48 8.55
C THR A 180 3.20 8.06 8.51
N PHE A 181 4.04 7.12 8.10
CA PHE A 181 3.80 5.70 8.29
C PHE A 181 4.03 5.32 9.75
N GLU A 182 3.23 4.41 10.29
CA GLU A 182 3.36 3.93 11.67
C GLU A 182 4.60 3.04 11.83
N ASN A 183 5.59 3.53 12.56
CA ASN A 183 6.83 2.80 12.79
C ASN A 183 6.63 1.51 13.57
N GLY A 184 7.43 0.47 13.24
CA GLY A 184 7.45 -0.80 13.95
C GLY A 184 6.25 -1.70 13.71
N ARG A 185 5.38 -1.37 12.74
CA ARG A 185 4.25 -2.18 12.30
C ARG A 185 4.45 -2.73 10.90
N ARG A 186 3.94 -3.93 10.68
CA ARG A 186 3.66 -4.46 9.34
C ARG A 186 2.27 -4.01 8.89
N TYR A 187 1.95 -4.13 7.59
CA TYR A 187 0.69 -3.65 6.99
C TYR A 187 0.52 -2.13 7.17
N GLU A 188 1.66 -1.41 7.12
CA GLU A 188 1.71 0.05 7.18
C GLU A 188 0.90 0.70 6.06
N ASP A 189 0.78 0.02 4.93
CA ASP A 189 -0.04 0.40 3.78
C ASP A 189 -1.54 0.39 4.12
N VAL A 190 -2.06 -0.63 4.80
CA VAL A 190 -3.45 -0.68 5.29
C VAL A 190 -3.71 0.39 6.35
N ILE A 191 -2.68 0.73 7.13
CA ILE A 191 -2.75 1.77 8.17
C ILE A 191 -2.70 3.18 7.58
N PHE A 192 -2.12 3.37 6.40
CA PHE A 192 -1.82 4.66 5.78
C PHE A 192 -2.74 4.99 4.60
N THR A 193 -2.78 4.13 3.61
CA THR A 193 -3.35 4.41 2.28
C THR A 193 -4.83 4.75 2.27
N PRO A 194 -5.74 4.04 2.99
CA PRO A 194 -7.17 4.34 2.95
C PRO A 194 -7.50 5.78 3.35
N PHE A 195 -6.74 6.35 4.27
CA PHE A 195 -6.96 7.71 4.77
C PHE A 195 -6.58 8.78 3.75
N GLN A 196 -5.67 8.47 2.82
CA GLN A 196 -5.28 9.43 1.79
C GLN A 196 -6.44 9.69 0.82
N TYR A 197 -7.24 8.66 0.50
CA TYR A 197 -8.42 8.81 -0.35
C TYR A 197 -9.44 9.80 0.19
N PHE A 198 -9.64 9.86 1.51
CA PHE A 198 -10.57 10.80 2.14
C PHE A 198 -10.10 12.26 2.12
N LYS A 199 -8.86 12.53 1.74
CA LYS A 199 -8.27 13.87 1.63
C LYS A 199 -8.20 14.38 0.20
N THR A 200 -8.42 13.51 -0.79
CA THR A 200 -8.34 13.87 -2.21
C THR A 200 -9.63 14.51 -2.69
N ARG A 201 -9.55 15.23 -3.80
CA ARG A 201 -10.69 15.74 -4.56
C ARG A 201 -10.79 15.08 -5.92
N HIS A 202 -9.63 14.84 -6.54
CA HIS A 202 -9.52 14.23 -7.86
C HIS A 202 -8.61 13.00 -7.82
N ILE A 203 -9.12 11.88 -8.29
CA ILE A 203 -8.36 10.63 -8.42
C ILE A 203 -8.49 10.12 -9.85
N ALA A 204 -7.35 9.83 -10.47
CA ALA A 204 -7.31 9.04 -11.70
C ALA A 204 -7.04 7.57 -11.36
N HIS A 205 -7.92 6.68 -11.76
CA HIS A 205 -7.72 5.23 -11.67
C HIS A 205 -7.43 4.67 -13.06
N LEU A 206 -6.27 4.02 -13.22
CA LEU A 206 -5.87 3.36 -14.45
C LEU A 206 -6.13 1.85 -14.34
N ASP A 207 -6.93 1.34 -15.24
CA ASP A 207 -7.11 -0.11 -15.41
C ASP A 207 -5.95 -0.67 -16.25
N HIS A 208 -4.73 -0.48 -15.74
CA HIS A 208 -3.48 -0.89 -16.38
C HIS A 208 -2.46 -1.32 -15.33
N SER A 209 -1.76 -2.43 -15.57
CA SER A 209 -0.78 -2.98 -14.64
C SER A 209 0.58 -2.32 -14.87
N LEU A 210 0.87 -1.27 -14.09
CA LEU A 210 2.11 -0.50 -14.18
C LEU A 210 3.18 -0.95 -13.19
N TYR A 211 2.82 -1.79 -12.22
CA TYR A 211 3.72 -2.30 -11.20
C TYR A 211 3.79 -3.82 -11.28
N LEU A 212 4.99 -4.35 -11.25
CA LEU A 212 5.28 -5.78 -11.33
C LEU A 212 5.73 -6.25 -9.95
N TYR A 213 4.80 -6.84 -9.20
CA TYR A 213 5.02 -7.35 -7.86
C TYR A 213 5.68 -8.72 -7.91
N ARG A 214 6.90 -8.82 -7.37
CA ARG A 214 7.65 -10.07 -7.34
C ARG A 214 7.14 -10.99 -6.24
N ASP A 215 6.89 -12.24 -6.60
CA ASP A 215 6.60 -13.29 -5.62
C ASP A 215 7.91 -13.76 -4.97
N ASN A 216 8.25 -13.13 -3.85
CA ASN A 216 9.47 -13.37 -3.09
C ASN A 216 9.17 -14.24 -1.87
N ASP A 217 9.82 -15.41 -1.78
CA ASP A 217 9.61 -16.35 -0.65
C ASP A 217 10.06 -15.78 0.70
N ARG A 218 10.96 -14.79 0.71
CA ARG A 218 11.39 -14.06 1.90
C ARG A 218 10.45 -12.91 2.28
N GLY A 219 9.43 -12.65 1.46
CA GLY A 219 8.49 -11.54 1.65
C GLY A 219 7.71 -11.63 2.95
N ILE A 220 7.36 -10.47 3.49
CA ILE A 220 6.61 -10.32 4.75
C ILE A 220 5.27 -11.04 4.70
N THR A 221 4.58 -10.98 3.59
CA THR A 221 3.23 -11.56 3.39
C THR A 221 3.22 -13.09 3.41
N ARG A 222 4.35 -13.74 3.14
CA ARG A 222 4.47 -15.20 3.23
C ARG A 222 4.84 -15.70 4.63
N ASN A 223 5.41 -14.83 5.47
CA ASN A 223 5.90 -15.15 6.81
C ASN A 223 5.01 -14.49 7.88
N ILE A 224 3.73 -14.93 7.95
CA ILE A 224 2.73 -14.38 8.87
C ILE A 224 3.09 -14.74 10.31
N ARG A 225 3.11 -13.74 11.20
CA ARG A 225 3.39 -13.86 12.65
C ARG A 225 2.14 -13.52 13.45
N ALA A 226 2.07 -13.98 14.71
CA ALA A 226 0.97 -13.63 15.62
C ALA A 226 0.81 -12.09 15.76
N LYS A 227 1.92 -11.35 15.83
CA LYS A 227 1.93 -9.89 15.92
C LYS A 227 1.28 -9.20 14.70
N ASP A 228 1.27 -9.82 13.54
CA ASP A 228 0.68 -9.24 12.33
C ASP A 228 -0.86 -9.06 12.49
N SER A 229 -1.49 -9.91 13.30
CA SER A 229 -2.90 -9.73 13.70
C SER A 229 -3.12 -8.48 14.57
N GLU A 230 -2.15 -8.12 15.42
CA GLU A 230 -2.21 -6.90 16.24
C GLU A 230 -2.06 -5.65 15.36
N ASP A 231 -1.20 -5.70 14.34
CA ASP A 231 -1.01 -4.60 13.39
C ASP A 231 -2.27 -4.38 12.53
N MET A 232 -2.92 -5.45 12.09
CA MET A 232 -4.21 -5.37 11.40
C MET A 232 -5.32 -4.82 12.30
N LEU A 233 -5.35 -5.22 13.58
CA LEU A 233 -6.29 -4.67 14.56
C LEU A 233 -6.06 -3.18 14.80
N PHE A 234 -4.82 -2.74 14.81
CA PHE A 234 -4.49 -1.32 14.91
C PHE A 234 -5.05 -0.53 13.72
N ALA A 235 -4.92 -1.05 12.49
CA ALA A 235 -5.52 -0.46 11.30
C ALA A 235 -7.05 -0.33 11.44
N MET A 236 -7.71 -1.38 11.92
CA MET A 236 -9.16 -1.38 12.17
C MET A 236 -9.54 -0.33 13.23
N GLN A 237 -8.82 -0.26 14.35
CA GLN A 237 -9.06 0.73 15.41
C GLN A 237 -8.85 2.16 14.92
N LYS A 238 -7.80 2.40 14.11
CA LYS A 238 -7.54 3.72 13.51
C LYS A 238 -8.71 4.16 12.64
N MET A 239 -9.25 3.26 11.82
CA MET A 239 -10.42 3.54 10.97
C MET A 239 -11.69 3.77 11.80
N LEU A 240 -11.94 2.99 12.86
CA LEU A 240 -13.08 3.20 13.76
C LEU A 240 -13.02 4.58 14.42
N ARG A 241 -11.86 5.00 14.92
CA ARG A 241 -11.66 6.34 15.50
C ARG A 241 -11.85 7.44 14.45
N PHE A 242 -11.38 7.22 13.23
CA PHE A 242 -11.54 8.17 12.15
C PHE A 242 -13.01 8.40 11.81
N VAL A 243 -13.81 7.33 11.69
CA VAL A 243 -15.26 7.43 11.47
C VAL A 243 -15.95 8.12 12.65
N ASP A 244 -15.55 7.83 13.88
CA ASP A 244 -16.12 8.45 15.08
C ASP A 244 -15.86 9.97 15.13
N ALA A 245 -14.71 10.40 14.63
CA ALA A 245 -14.37 11.83 14.49
C ALA A 245 -15.16 12.53 13.37
N HIS A 246 -15.68 11.77 12.38
CA HIS A 246 -16.46 12.29 11.24
C HIS A 246 -17.92 11.83 11.30
N ARG A 247 -18.53 11.87 12.48
CA ARG A 247 -19.94 11.47 12.70
C ARG A 247 -20.87 12.26 11.80
N GLY A 248 -21.78 11.57 11.14
CA GLY A 248 -22.76 12.16 10.22
C GLY A 248 -22.34 12.13 8.75
N ASP A 249 -21.09 11.82 8.43
CA ASP A 249 -20.65 11.57 7.06
C ASP A 249 -20.97 10.14 6.65
N GLU A 250 -22.19 9.96 6.13
CA GLU A 250 -22.67 8.62 5.73
C GLU A 250 -21.87 8.00 4.58
N PRO A 251 -21.50 8.71 3.50
CA PRO A 251 -20.62 8.17 2.48
C PRO A 251 -19.28 7.66 3.02
N LEU A 252 -18.60 8.43 3.89
CA LEU A 252 -17.37 8.03 4.55
C LEU A 252 -17.57 6.77 5.39
N ARG A 253 -18.64 6.72 6.19
CA ARG A 253 -18.99 5.53 7.01
C ARG A 253 -19.16 4.28 6.15
N GLN A 254 -19.82 4.39 5.01
CA GLN A 254 -20.05 3.27 4.07
C GLN A 254 -18.74 2.76 3.48
N LEU A 255 -17.83 3.64 3.09
CA LEU A 255 -16.51 3.26 2.57
C LEU A 255 -15.63 2.64 3.65
N ALA A 256 -15.58 3.25 4.83
CA ALA A 256 -14.85 2.70 5.96
C ALA A 256 -15.35 1.31 6.36
N ALA A 257 -16.66 1.05 6.27
CA ALA A 257 -17.24 -0.27 6.51
C ALA A 257 -16.69 -1.34 5.54
N LEU A 258 -16.50 -0.99 4.25
CA LEU A 258 -15.88 -1.91 3.27
C LEU A 258 -14.43 -2.22 3.64
N MET A 259 -13.62 -1.21 3.94
CA MET A 259 -12.24 -1.39 4.40
C MET A 259 -12.18 -2.30 5.65
N LEU A 260 -12.98 -2.00 6.67
CA LEU A 260 -13.02 -2.77 7.91
C LEU A 260 -13.45 -4.23 7.69
N ALA A 261 -14.41 -4.46 6.79
CA ALA A 261 -14.86 -5.80 6.45
C ALA A 261 -13.78 -6.61 5.72
N ASN A 262 -12.96 -5.97 4.90
CA ASN A 262 -11.84 -6.62 4.24
C ASN A 262 -10.68 -6.86 5.22
N ALA A 263 -10.34 -5.90 6.07
CA ALA A 263 -9.38 -6.08 7.16
C ALA A 263 -9.77 -7.24 8.09
N PHE A 264 -11.05 -7.42 8.40
CA PHE A 264 -11.53 -8.60 9.12
C PHE A 264 -11.29 -9.92 8.37
N SER A 265 -11.41 -9.93 7.04
CA SER A 265 -11.13 -11.13 6.24
C SER A 265 -9.64 -11.50 6.31
N GLU A 266 -8.75 -10.51 6.23
CA GLU A 266 -7.32 -10.70 6.40
C GLU A 266 -6.97 -11.18 7.82
N LEU A 267 -7.56 -10.57 8.84
CA LEU A 267 -7.40 -11.00 10.24
C LEU A 267 -7.80 -12.48 10.43
N LYS A 268 -8.89 -12.92 9.79
CA LYS A 268 -9.28 -14.35 9.80
C LYS A 268 -8.24 -15.24 9.14
N ALA A 269 -7.72 -14.83 7.99
CA ALA A 269 -6.68 -15.57 7.28
C ALA A 269 -5.40 -15.69 8.11
N MET A 270 -4.94 -14.57 8.69
CA MET A 270 -3.78 -14.54 9.60
C MET A 270 -3.96 -15.45 10.80
N SER A 271 -5.11 -15.34 11.49
CA SER A 271 -5.41 -16.17 12.65
C SER A 271 -5.39 -17.66 12.31
N LYS A 272 -5.96 -18.04 11.16
CA LYS A 272 -5.94 -19.43 10.70
C LYS A 272 -4.53 -19.89 10.31
N ALA A 273 -3.71 -19.04 9.69
CA ALA A 273 -2.34 -19.37 9.33
C ALA A 273 -1.47 -19.63 10.57
N VAL A 274 -1.61 -18.80 11.62
CA VAL A 274 -0.82 -18.89 12.84
C VAL A 274 -1.29 -20.04 13.76
N TYR A 275 -2.60 -20.17 13.97
CA TYR A 275 -3.16 -21.08 14.99
C TYR A 275 -3.82 -22.33 14.41
N GLY A 276 -4.09 -22.38 13.12
CA GLY A 276 -4.87 -23.44 12.47
C GLY A 276 -6.39 -23.30 12.63
N TYR A 277 -6.86 -22.37 13.48
CA TYR A 277 -8.25 -22.03 13.72
C TYR A 277 -8.39 -20.52 13.95
N TYR A 278 -9.63 -20.01 14.04
CA TYR A 278 -9.85 -18.60 14.35
C TYR A 278 -9.66 -18.35 15.85
N HIS A 279 -8.63 -17.59 16.18
CA HIS A 279 -8.32 -17.20 17.56
C HIS A 279 -8.48 -15.68 17.70
N TYR A 280 -9.42 -15.27 18.57
CA TYR A 280 -9.70 -13.86 18.83
C TYR A 280 -9.62 -13.59 20.32
N PRO A 281 -8.54 -12.96 20.82
CA PRO A 281 -8.43 -12.47 22.19
C PRO A 281 -9.57 -11.50 22.57
N PRO A 282 -9.81 -11.26 23.88
CA PRO A 282 -10.90 -10.40 24.32
C PRO A 282 -10.91 -9.00 23.72
N GLU A 283 -9.74 -8.37 23.56
CA GLU A 283 -9.57 -7.07 22.90
C GLU A 283 -9.97 -7.11 21.44
N THR A 284 -9.59 -8.16 20.71
CA THR A 284 -10.01 -8.39 19.31
C THR A 284 -11.53 -8.50 19.23
N LEU A 285 -12.16 -9.26 20.14
CA LEU A 285 -13.62 -9.41 20.16
C LEU A 285 -14.34 -8.08 20.41
N ALA A 286 -13.76 -7.18 21.20
CA ALA A 286 -14.32 -5.85 21.42
C ALA A 286 -14.31 -5.02 20.14
N ILE A 287 -13.18 -4.99 19.42
CA ILE A 287 -13.01 -4.30 18.15
C ILE A 287 -13.98 -4.87 17.09
N LEU A 288 -14.09 -6.20 16.99
CA LEU A 288 -15.00 -6.84 16.04
C LEU A 288 -16.48 -6.52 16.31
N ARG A 289 -16.89 -6.35 17.57
CA ARG A 289 -18.26 -5.90 17.89
C ARG A 289 -18.49 -4.46 17.44
N GLN A 290 -17.55 -3.54 17.70
CA GLN A 290 -17.64 -2.16 17.24
C GLN A 290 -17.68 -2.10 15.71
N THR A 291 -16.81 -2.87 15.04
CA THR A 291 -16.81 -3.00 13.59
C THR A 291 -18.15 -3.53 13.06
N ALA A 292 -18.72 -4.56 13.69
CA ALA A 292 -20.02 -5.11 13.31
C ALA A 292 -21.17 -4.09 13.47
N ALA A 293 -21.11 -3.25 14.50
CA ALA A 293 -22.09 -2.19 14.70
C ALA A 293 -21.99 -1.13 13.60
N LEU A 294 -20.78 -0.68 13.26
CA LEU A 294 -20.54 0.28 12.17
C LEU A 294 -20.96 -0.27 10.81
N CYS A 295 -20.66 -1.55 10.55
CA CYS A 295 -20.99 -2.21 9.29
C CYS A 295 -22.49 -2.57 9.16
N SER A 296 -23.29 -2.44 10.22
CA SER A 296 -24.74 -2.64 10.13
C SER A 296 -25.36 -1.57 9.23
N ASN A 297 -26.25 -1.97 8.33
CA ASN A 297 -26.85 -1.09 7.33
C ASN A 297 -25.83 -0.40 6.41
N SER A 298 -24.78 -1.14 6.01
CA SER A 298 -23.75 -0.66 5.10
C SER A 298 -23.69 -1.52 3.83
N TYR A 299 -22.72 -1.21 2.96
CA TYR A 299 -22.42 -2.04 1.78
C TYR A 299 -21.88 -3.44 2.12
N VAL A 300 -21.60 -3.72 3.39
CA VAL A 300 -21.03 -5.00 3.85
C VAL A 300 -22.13 -6.07 3.88
N PRO A 301 -21.89 -7.27 3.31
CA PRO A 301 -22.85 -8.35 3.36
C PRO A 301 -23.23 -8.76 4.79
N HIS A 302 -24.51 -8.96 5.07
CA HIS A 302 -25.03 -9.35 6.39
C HIS A 302 -24.32 -10.58 7.01
N LYS A 303 -23.93 -11.54 6.17
CA LYS A 303 -23.15 -12.72 6.61
C LYS A 303 -21.86 -12.31 7.28
N LYS A 304 -21.10 -11.36 6.70
CA LYS A 304 -19.83 -10.88 7.26
C LYS A 304 -20.04 -10.08 8.56
N VAL A 305 -21.05 -9.24 8.60
CA VAL A 305 -21.45 -8.50 9.82
C VAL A 305 -21.78 -9.47 10.96
N ARG A 306 -22.55 -10.53 10.67
CA ARG A 306 -22.88 -11.57 11.64
C ARG A 306 -21.64 -12.33 12.15
N GLN A 307 -20.68 -12.63 11.26
CA GLN A 307 -19.43 -13.29 11.67
C GLN A 307 -18.62 -12.41 12.63
N MET A 308 -18.52 -11.11 12.41
CA MET A 308 -17.86 -10.17 13.33
C MET A 308 -18.61 -10.10 14.68
N ARG A 309 -19.94 -9.98 14.64
CA ARG A 309 -20.79 -9.89 15.84
C ARG A 309 -20.69 -11.12 16.73
N PHE A 310 -20.64 -12.31 16.14
CA PHE A 310 -20.58 -13.59 16.81
C PHE A 310 -19.21 -14.28 16.71
N ALA A 311 -18.14 -13.50 16.68
CA ALA A 311 -16.78 -14.01 16.49
C ALA A 311 -16.34 -15.06 17.52
N ARG A 312 -16.88 -15.03 18.76
CA ARG A 312 -16.67 -16.09 19.76
C ARG A 312 -17.18 -17.45 19.28
N VAL A 313 -18.35 -17.48 18.68
CA VAL A 313 -18.94 -18.72 18.13
C VAL A 313 -18.08 -19.23 16.98
N ASP A 314 -17.61 -18.32 16.11
CA ASP A 314 -16.68 -18.65 15.00
C ASP A 314 -15.38 -19.30 15.53
N THR A 315 -14.83 -18.75 16.63
CA THR A 315 -13.67 -19.34 17.33
C THR A 315 -13.97 -20.77 17.79
N CYS A 316 -15.06 -20.99 18.53
CA CYS A 316 -15.40 -22.31 19.08
C CYS A 316 -15.60 -23.34 17.96
N LEU A 317 -16.37 -23.02 16.93
CA LEU A 317 -16.65 -23.91 15.81
C LEU A 317 -15.39 -24.23 14.99
N SER A 318 -14.54 -23.23 14.74
CA SER A 318 -13.29 -23.44 13.98
C SER A 318 -12.29 -24.29 14.76
N LYS A 319 -12.19 -24.10 16.08
CA LYS A 319 -11.33 -24.90 16.98
C LYS A 319 -11.78 -26.34 17.04
N LEU A 320 -13.10 -26.59 17.14
CA LEU A 320 -13.66 -27.94 17.12
C LEU A 320 -13.36 -28.66 15.79
N ARG A 321 -13.57 -27.99 14.64
CA ARG A 321 -13.24 -28.53 13.32
C ARG A 321 -11.76 -28.85 13.17
N TRP A 322 -10.87 -27.98 13.67
CA TRP A 322 -9.43 -28.20 13.66
C TRP A 322 -9.04 -29.42 14.48
N TRP A 323 -9.62 -29.57 15.66
CA TRP A 323 -9.36 -30.72 16.55
C TRP A 323 -9.84 -32.04 15.91
N LEU A 324 -11.04 -32.07 15.29
CA LEU A 324 -11.56 -33.26 14.60
C LEU A 324 -10.71 -33.67 13.37
N LYS A 325 -10.02 -32.73 12.73
CA LYS A 325 -9.13 -33.04 11.59
C LYS A 325 -7.76 -33.58 12.01
N LYS A 326 -7.35 -33.37 13.25
CA LYS A 326 -6.08 -33.87 13.78
C LYS A 326 -6.17 -35.27 14.41
N ARG A 327 -7.37 -35.77 14.57
CA ARG A 327 -7.65 -37.16 14.91
C ARG A 327 -7.84 -38.02 13.65
#